data_7daa6edaf45855bfc5546bc6eb1d7149
#
_entry.id   7daa6edaf45855bfc5546bc6eb1d7149
#
_cell.length_a   1.000
_cell.length_b   1.000
_cell.length_c   1.000
_cell.angle_alpha   90.00
_cell.angle_beta   90.00
_cell.angle_gamma   90.00
#
_symmetry.space_group_name_H-M   'P 1'
#
loop_
_entity.id
_entity.type
_entity.pdbx_description
1 polymer ?
#
loop_
_entity_poly.entity_id
_entity_poly.type
_entity_poly.pdbx_seq_one_letter_code
_entity_poly.pdbx_strand_id
1 'polypeptide(L)'
;IEPEIKDLTNFLNSAGGNIKWIGKRTVKIIGVDSLKEIKYSVMGDRIETGTFCVAATLSKGDLLIQNFDPKLIQSELNLLKKIGAKINIFKNKIHIKGPKKIKNINSIETKEYPSCLSTDLQAQFMVLLCLASGRSSITENIFENRFMHVAELRRLGAKIKILQNKIHIKGPKKI
;
A
#
# COMPACT_ATOMS: atom_id res chain seq x y z
N ILE A 1 -4.42 -13.67 -0.24
CA ILE A 1 -5.37 -13.37 0.87
C ILE A 1 -4.82 -12.17 1.61
N GLU A 2 -5.62 -11.12 1.71
CA GLU A 2 -5.27 -9.92 2.44
C GLU A 2 -5.24 -10.19 3.96
N PRO A 3 -4.32 -9.51 4.67
CA PRO A 3 -4.17 -9.70 6.12
C PRO A 3 -5.45 -9.38 6.89
N GLU A 4 -6.23 -8.41 6.43
CA GLU A 4 -7.49 -7.96 7.02
C GLU A 4 -8.52 -9.10 7.10
N ILE A 5 -8.58 -9.96 6.09
CA ILE A 5 -9.49 -11.11 6.10
C ILE A 5 -9.06 -12.15 7.14
N LYS A 6 -7.75 -12.32 7.33
CA LYS A 6 -7.24 -13.20 8.40
C LYS A 6 -7.53 -12.62 9.78
N ASP A 7 -7.34 -11.32 9.95
CA ASP A 7 -7.61 -10.63 11.21
C ASP A 7 -9.10 -10.73 11.57
N LEU A 8 -10.00 -10.47 10.61
CA LEU A 8 -11.44 -10.65 10.79
C LEU A 8 -11.80 -12.10 11.17
N THR A 9 -11.18 -13.08 10.52
CA THR A 9 -11.40 -14.49 10.82
C THR A 9 -10.97 -14.82 12.27
N ASN A 10 -9.83 -14.29 12.69
CA ASN A 10 -9.32 -14.47 14.06
C ASN A 10 -10.22 -13.79 15.09
N PHE A 11 -10.66 -12.57 14.80
CA PHE A 11 -11.60 -11.82 15.62
C PHE A 11 -12.90 -12.63 15.85
N LEU A 12 -13.54 -13.06 14.77
CA LEU A 12 -14.81 -13.81 14.86
C LEU A 12 -14.62 -15.15 15.58
N ASN A 13 -13.54 -15.88 15.30
CA ASN A 13 -13.25 -17.14 16.02
C ASN A 13 -12.97 -16.91 17.50
N SER A 14 -12.32 -15.80 17.86
CA SER A 14 -12.11 -15.45 19.28
C SER A 14 -13.42 -15.17 19.99
N ALA A 15 -14.42 -14.67 19.28
CA ALA A 15 -15.77 -14.43 19.79
C ALA A 15 -16.65 -15.72 19.83
N GLY A 16 -16.10 -16.87 19.46
CA GLY A 16 -16.84 -18.16 19.45
C GLY A 16 -17.35 -18.55 18.08
N GLY A 17 -17.00 -17.84 17.01
CA GLY A 17 -17.26 -18.22 15.63
C GLY A 17 -16.56 -19.53 15.24
N ASN A 18 -17.03 -20.17 14.19
CA ASN A 18 -16.46 -21.41 13.68
C ASN A 18 -16.08 -21.24 12.18
N ILE A 19 -14.94 -20.59 11.98
CA ILE A 19 -14.40 -20.30 10.65
C ILE A 19 -13.06 -21.02 10.49
N LYS A 20 -12.94 -21.83 9.44
CA LYS A 20 -11.72 -22.61 9.15
C LYS A 20 -11.25 -22.35 7.73
N TRP A 21 -9.97 -22.11 7.56
CA TRP A 21 -9.33 -22.08 6.26
C TRP A 21 -9.14 -23.50 5.75
N ILE A 22 -9.80 -23.85 4.63
CA ILE A 22 -9.73 -25.17 4.00
C ILE A 22 -8.94 -25.16 2.70
N GLY A 23 -8.35 -24.03 2.35
CA GLY A 23 -7.51 -23.82 1.17
C GLY A 23 -6.89 -22.44 1.17
N LYS A 24 -6.11 -22.14 0.14
CA LYS A 24 -5.43 -20.83 0.04
C LYS A 24 -6.39 -19.64 -0.03
N ARG A 25 -7.60 -19.83 -0.61
CA ARG A 25 -8.60 -18.76 -0.85
C ARG A 25 -10.01 -19.17 -0.45
N THR A 26 -10.15 -20.22 0.37
CA THR A 26 -11.43 -20.79 0.73
C THR A 26 -11.54 -20.91 2.23
N VAL A 27 -12.62 -20.39 2.79
CA VAL A 27 -12.99 -20.56 4.19
C VAL A 27 -14.27 -21.39 4.28
N LYS A 28 -14.33 -22.26 5.28
CA LYS A 28 -15.56 -22.95 5.71
C LYS A 28 -16.09 -22.23 6.93
N ILE A 29 -17.33 -21.79 6.87
CA ILE A 29 -18.02 -21.13 7.98
C ILE A 29 -19.14 -22.06 8.40
N ILE A 30 -19.16 -22.42 9.70
CA ILE A 30 -20.27 -23.12 10.33
C ILE A 30 -20.96 -22.10 11.22
N GLY A 31 -22.25 -21.83 10.94
CA GLY A 31 -23.03 -20.89 11.73
C GLY A 31 -23.06 -21.27 13.22
N VAL A 32 -23.15 -20.26 14.06
CA VAL A 32 -23.30 -20.40 15.52
C VAL A 32 -24.50 -19.57 15.96
N ASP A 33 -25.16 -19.96 17.05
CA ASP A 33 -26.38 -19.27 17.53
C ASP A 33 -26.08 -17.86 18.06
N SER A 34 -24.87 -17.67 18.64
CA SER A 34 -24.46 -16.38 19.16
C SER A 34 -22.93 -16.24 19.20
N LEU A 35 -22.46 -15.00 19.22
CA LEU A 35 -21.07 -14.64 19.47
C LEU A 35 -20.96 -14.09 20.89
N LYS A 36 -19.80 -14.30 21.51
CA LYS A 36 -19.49 -13.81 22.86
C LYS A 36 -18.79 -12.46 22.81
N GLU A 37 -18.99 -11.67 23.85
CA GLU A 37 -18.20 -10.46 24.05
C GLU A 37 -16.73 -10.82 24.26
N ILE A 38 -15.85 -10.06 23.60
CA ILE A 38 -14.39 -10.27 23.68
C ILE A 38 -13.66 -8.93 23.71
N LYS A 39 -12.43 -8.96 24.21
CA LYS A 39 -11.44 -7.90 23.98
C LYS A 39 -10.50 -8.35 22.87
N TYR A 40 -10.41 -7.57 21.82
CA TYR A 40 -9.57 -7.88 20.66
C TYR A 40 -8.77 -6.66 20.22
N SER A 41 -7.50 -6.85 19.90
CA SER A 41 -6.66 -5.83 19.28
C SER A 41 -6.67 -6.04 17.76
N VAL A 42 -7.31 -5.16 17.04
CA VAL A 42 -7.29 -5.16 15.58
C VAL A 42 -5.88 -4.91 15.08
N MET A 43 -5.52 -5.54 13.97
CA MET A 43 -4.22 -5.31 13.32
C MET A 43 -4.05 -3.84 12.90
N GLY A 44 -2.80 -3.37 12.82
CA GLY A 44 -2.50 -2.03 12.31
C GLY A 44 -2.90 -1.88 10.84
N ASP A 45 -3.44 -0.73 10.46
CA ASP A 45 -3.85 -0.43 9.10
C ASP A 45 -2.62 -0.27 8.19
N ARG A 46 -2.47 -1.21 7.23
CA ARG A 46 -1.36 -1.20 6.27
C ARG A 46 -1.48 -0.09 5.23
N ILE A 47 -2.70 0.33 4.92
CA ILE A 47 -2.93 1.39 3.92
C ILE A 47 -2.62 2.75 4.53
N GLU A 48 -3.08 3.01 5.75
CA GLU A 48 -2.70 4.21 6.51
C GLU A 48 -1.18 4.27 6.68
N THR A 49 -0.56 3.19 7.15
CA THR A 49 0.90 3.12 7.33
C THR A 49 1.65 3.37 6.02
N GLY A 50 1.23 2.74 4.92
CA GLY A 50 1.81 2.95 3.59
C GLY A 50 1.66 4.40 3.11
N THR A 51 0.51 5.01 3.37
CA THR A 51 0.24 6.42 3.04
C THR A 51 1.19 7.35 3.78
N PHE A 52 1.39 7.16 5.08
CA PHE A 52 2.37 7.95 5.84
C PHE A 52 3.82 7.71 5.40
N CYS A 53 4.18 6.48 5.01
CA CYS A 53 5.49 6.20 4.42
C CYS A 53 5.71 6.95 3.10
N VAL A 54 4.69 7.00 2.23
CA VAL A 54 4.71 7.80 1.00
C VAL A 54 4.83 9.29 1.33
N ALA A 55 4.04 9.81 2.28
CA ALA A 55 4.08 11.20 2.69
C ALA A 55 5.46 11.60 3.21
N ALA A 56 6.08 10.79 4.07
CA ALA A 56 7.44 11.03 4.57
C ALA A 56 8.47 11.04 3.42
N THR A 57 8.33 10.11 2.46
CA THR A 57 9.21 10.05 1.29
C THR A 57 9.08 11.30 0.42
N LEU A 58 7.86 11.76 0.18
CA LEU A 58 7.53 12.90 -0.67
C LEU A 58 7.98 14.22 -0.07
N SER A 59 7.76 14.40 1.24
CA SER A 59 8.08 15.64 1.97
C SER A 59 9.55 15.75 2.41
N LYS A 60 10.40 14.76 2.10
CA LYS A 60 11.77 14.64 2.64
C LYS A 60 11.78 14.52 4.17
N GLY A 61 10.68 14.04 4.74
CA GLY A 61 10.46 13.93 6.18
C GLY A 61 11.25 12.80 6.82
N ASP A 62 11.23 12.81 8.14
CA ASP A 62 11.82 11.80 9.01
C ASP A 62 10.72 11.30 9.94
N LEU A 63 10.29 10.04 9.79
CA LEU A 63 9.11 9.50 10.47
C LEU A 63 9.41 8.15 11.10
N LEU A 64 8.98 7.99 12.36
CA LEU A 64 8.97 6.72 13.07
C LEU A 64 7.54 6.25 13.24
N ILE A 65 7.19 5.14 12.60
CA ILE A 65 5.92 4.43 12.78
C ILE A 65 6.13 3.33 13.82
N GLN A 66 5.24 3.26 14.80
CA GLN A 66 5.30 2.29 15.91
C GLN A 66 4.06 1.40 15.93
N ASN A 67 4.16 0.27 16.63
CA ASN A 67 3.06 -0.68 16.81
C ASN A 67 2.47 -1.23 15.51
N PHE A 68 3.33 -1.44 14.51
CA PHE A 68 2.94 -1.96 13.20
C PHE A 68 3.91 -3.06 12.75
N ASP A 69 3.38 -4.17 12.21
CA ASP A 69 4.21 -5.22 11.62
C ASP A 69 4.66 -4.82 10.19
N PRO A 70 5.94 -4.52 9.98
CA PRO A 70 6.45 -4.09 8.68
C PRO A 70 6.28 -5.11 7.55
N LYS A 71 6.07 -6.38 7.89
CA LYS A 71 5.84 -7.44 6.89
C LYS A 71 4.56 -7.23 6.10
N LEU A 72 3.58 -6.51 6.67
CA LEU A 72 2.30 -6.23 6.04
C LEU A 72 2.40 -5.29 4.82
N ILE A 73 3.49 -4.51 4.71
CA ILE A 73 3.75 -3.58 3.58
C ILE A 73 5.17 -3.76 3.01
N GLN A 74 5.71 -4.97 3.07
CA GLN A 74 7.09 -5.21 2.64
C GLN A 74 7.33 -4.85 1.18
N SER A 75 6.35 -5.08 0.30
CA SER A 75 6.43 -4.74 -1.12
C SER A 75 6.55 -3.23 -1.33
N GLU A 76 5.73 -2.46 -0.64
CA GLU A 76 5.69 -1.01 -0.68
C GLU A 76 6.98 -0.40 -0.11
N LEU A 77 7.48 -0.93 1.01
CA LEU A 77 8.76 -0.51 1.58
C LEU A 77 9.93 -0.75 0.61
N ASN A 78 9.91 -1.86 -0.12
CA ASN A 78 10.91 -2.15 -1.14
C ASN A 78 10.83 -1.17 -2.32
N LEU A 79 9.63 -0.77 -2.74
CA LEU A 79 9.42 0.25 -3.76
C LEU A 79 9.93 1.62 -3.29
N LEU A 80 9.62 2.02 -2.05
CA LEU A 80 10.09 3.27 -1.46
C LEU A 80 11.62 3.32 -1.34
N LYS A 81 12.27 2.19 -0.99
CA LYS A 81 13.74 2.08 -1.01
C LYS A 81 14.32 2.31 -2.42
N LYS A 82 13.70 1.72 -3.46
CA LYS A 82 14.10 1.93 -4.87
C LYS A 82 13.96 3.41 -5.28
N ILE A 83 12.93 4.09 -4.79
CA ILE A 83 12.69 5.53 -5.01
C ILE A 83 13.74 6.39 -4.30
N GLY A 84 14.43 5.83 -3.31
CA GLY A 84 15.54 6.47 -2.61
C GLY A 84 15.31 6.75 -1.13
N ALA A 85 14.17 6.34 -0.57
CA ALA A 85 13.94 6.45 0.87
C ALA A 85 14.93 5.58 1.66
N LYS A 86 15.41 6.10 2.78
CA LYS A 86 16.20 5.33 3.76
C LYS A 86 15.23 4.73 4.76
N ILE A 87 15.19 3.40 4.86
CA ILE A 87 14.21 2.69 5.68
C ILE A 87 14.93 1.68 6.57
N ASN A 88 14.79 1.84 7.87
CA ASN A 88 15.21 0.89 8.90
C ASN A 88 13.97 0.17 9.43
N ILE A 89 14.02 -1.15 9.44
CA ILE A 89 12.91 -2.02 9.85
C ILE A 89 13.28 -2.70 11.17
N PHE A 90 12.40 -2.59 12.14
CA PHE A 90 12.48 -3.27 13.44
C PHE A 90 11.28 -4.21 13.60
N LYS A 91 11.23 -4.98 14.68
CA LYS A 91 10.17 -5.98 14.89
C LYS A 91 8.75 -5.41 14.70
N ASN A 92 8.45 -4.24 15.29
CA ASN A 92 7.12 -3.60 15.26
C ASN A 92 7.23 -2.10 14.94
N LYS A 93 8.26 -1.69 14.20
CA LYS A 93 8.50 -0.27 13.90
C LYS A 93 9.13 -0.12 12.53
N ILE A 94 8.82 0.99 11.88
CA ILE A 94 9.42 1.43 10.63
C ILE A 94 9.95 2.84 10.86
N HIS A 95 11.25 3.04 10.66
CA HIS A 95 11.83 4.37 10.60
C HIS A 95 12.14 4.69 9.13
N ILE A 96 11.48 5.70 8.60
CA ILE A 96 11.63 6.12 7.21
C ILE A 96 12.08 7.57 7.12
N LYS A 97 13.07 7.80 6.27
CA LYS A 97 13.56 9.13 5.93
C LYS A 97 13.48 9.36 4.44
N GLY A 98 12.78 10.40 4.03
CA GLY A 98 12.63 10.77 2.63
C GLY A 98 13.95 11.19 1.99
N PRO A 99 14.15 10.91 0.68
CA PRO A 99 15.37 11.26 -0.03
C PRO A 99 15.39 12.75 -0.40
N LYS A 100 16.58 13.32 -0.56
CA LYS A 100 16.73 14.67 -1.13
C LYS A 100 16.19 14.75 -2.56
N LYS A 101 16.31 13.65 -3.32
CA LYS A 101 15.85 13.53 -4.71
C LYS A 101 15.08 12.21 -4.89
N ILE A 102 13.84 12.31 -5.33
CA ILE A 102 12.98 11.17 -5.61
C ILE A 102 13.38 10.56 -6.96
N LYS A 103 13.74 9.28 -6.96
CA LYS A 103 14.10 8.53 -8.17
C LYS A 103 12.83 7.98 -8.84
N ASN A 104 12.84 7.92 -10.17
CA ASN A 104 11.77 7.24 -10.90
C ASN A 104 11.87 5.72 -10.76
N ILE A 105 10.77 5.05 -11.02
CA ILE A 105 10.70 3.60 -11.23
C ILE A 105 10.08 3.37 -12.61
N ASN A 106 10.75 2.62 -13.48
CA ASN A 106 10.32 2.44 -14.86
C ASN A 106 8.92 1.82 -14.95
N SER A 107 8.63 0.81 -14.12
CA SER A 107 7.31 0.18 -14.06
C SER A 107 7.01 -0.35 -12.67
N ILE A 108 5.79 -0.13 -12.22
CA ILE A 108 5.17 -0.73 -11.04
C ILE A 108 3.86 -1.36 -11.50
N GLU A 109 3.45 -2.45 -10.84
CA GLU A 109 2.17 -3.09 -11.08
C GLU A 109 1.42 -3.25 -9.78
N THR A 110 0.11 -3.07 -9.81
CA THR A 110 -0.74 -3.52 -8.72
C THR A 110 -1.02 -5.01 -8.87
N LYS A 111 -0.95 -5.74 -7.78
CA LYS A 111 -1.23 -7.19 -7.71
C LYS A 111 -1.85 -7.55 -6.38
N GLU A 112 -2.41 -8.74 -6.33
CA GLU A 112 -2.90 -9.31 -5.07
C GLU A 112 -1.77 -9.39 -4.03
N TYR A 113 -2.12 -9.12 -2.78
CA TYR A 113 -1.21 -9.23 -1.63
C TYR A 113 -0.60 -10.65 -1.53
N PRO A 114 0.68 -10.79 -1.22
CA PRO A 114 1.69 -9.76 -0.91
C PRO A 114 2.61 -9.38 -2.09
N SER A 115 2.23 -9.70 -3.33
CA SER A 115 3.16 -9.85 -4.45
C SER A 115 3.72 -8.55 -5.01
N CYS A 116 3.01 -7.42 -4.87
CA CYS A 116 3.41 -6.14 -5.47
C CYS A 116 2.75 -4.96 -4.74
N LEU A 117 2.63 -3.81 -5.42
CA LEU A 117 1.93 -2.65 -4.88
C LEU A 117 0.45 -2.98 -4.63
N SER A 118 -0.04 -2.70 -3.43
CA SER A 118 -1.48 -2.72 -3.15
C SER A 118 -2.19 -1.68 -4.03
N THR A 119 -3.32 -2.09 -4.64
CA THR A 119 -4.15 -1.16 -5.41
C THR A 119 -4.65 0.02 -4.56
N ASP A 120 -4.80 -0.16 -3.24
CA ASP A 120 -5.22 0.89 -2.30
C ASP A 120 -4.12 1.93 -2.03
N LEU A 121 -2.87 1.64 -2.39
CA LEU A 121 -1.75 2.58 -2.33
C LEU A 121 -1.35 3.11 -3.72
N GLN A 122 -2.03 2.70 -4.79
CA GLN A 122 -1.72 3.10 -6.16
C GLN A 122 -1.76 4.62 -6.34
N ALA A 123 -2.78 5.30 -5.81
CA ALA A 123 -2.94 6.76 -5.94
C ALA A 123 -1.81 7.51 -5.22
N GLN A 124 -1.44 7.09 -4.01
CA GLN A 124 -0.35 7.69 -3.23
C GLN A 124 1.00 7.55 -3.94
N PHE A 125 1.30 6.35 -4.46
CA PHE A 125 2.50 6.15 -5.27
C PHE A 125 2.49 6.95 -6.56
N MET A 126 1.31 7.15 -7.19
CA MET A 126 1.19 8.01 -8.37
C MET A 126 1.58 9.45 -8.06
N VAL A 127 1.09 10.01 -6.95
CA VAL A 127 1.48 11.37 -6.50
C VAL A 127 3.00 11.45 -6.29
N LEU A 128 3.58 10.47 -5.60
CA LEU A 128 5.03 10.40 -5.36
C LEU A 128 5.82 10.38 -6.68
N LEU A 129 5.39 9.59 -7.66
CA LEU A 129 6.05 9.48 -8.96
C LEU A 129 5.87 10.72 -9.84
N CYS A 130 4.85 11.54 -9.62
CA CYS A 130 4.72 12.84 -10.28
C CYS A 130 5.87 13.80 -9.94
N LEU A 131 6.50 13.62 -8.78
CA LEU A 131 7.66 14.41 -8.33
C LEU A 131 9.00 13.70 -8.58
N ALA A 132 8.99 12.46 -9.05
CA ALA A 132 10.20 11.70 -9.35
C ALA A 132 10.89 12.21 -10.62
N SER A 133 12.23 12.25 -10.61
CA SER A 133 12.99 12.66 -11.81
C SER A 133 12.90 11.60 -12.91
N GLY A 134 12.32 11.94 -14.07
CA GLY A 134 12.29 11.05 -15.24
C GLY A 134 10.90 10.50 -15.56
N ARG A 135 10.86 9.29 -16.11
CA ARG A 135 9.61 8.64 -16.51
C ARG A 135 9.32 7.43 -15.62
N SER A 136 8.07 7.28 -15.25
CA SER A 136 7.57 6.12 -14.50
C SER A 136 6.27 5.61 -15.12
N SER A 137 5.91 4.37 -14.82
CA SER A 137 4.58 3.85 -15.18
C SER A 137 4.01 3.00 -14.06
N ILE A 138 2.69 3.00 -13.96
CA ILE A 138 1.92 2.13 -13.08
C ILE A 138 0.91 1.37 -13.94
N THR A 139 0.84 0.05 -13.77
CA THR A 139 -0.18 -0.79 -14.38
C THR A 139 -1.16 -1.24 -13.31
N GLU A 140 -2.43 -0.90 -13.45
CA GLU A 140 -3.50 -1.34 -12.54
C GLU A 140 -4.10 -2.65 -13.06
N ASN A 141 -3.92 -3.73 -12.29
CA ASN A 141 -4.36 -5.07 -12.66
C ASN A 141 -5.48 -5.62 -11.78
N ILE A 142 -5.94 -4.84 -10.79
CA ILE A 142 -6.95 -5.29 -9.81
C ILE A 142 -8.33 -4.71 -10.15
N PHE A 143 -8.39 -3.41 -10.41
CA PHE A 143 -9.66 -2.73 -10.70
C PHE A 143 -9.64 -2.03 -12.06
N GLU A 144 -10.74 -2.14 -12.76
CA GLU A 144 -10.97 -1.37 -13.97
C GLU A 144 -11.21 0.11 -13.63
N ASN A 145 -10.65 1.00 -14.45
CA ASN A 145 -10.91 2.45 -14.39
C ASN A 145 -10.62 3.14 -13.05
N ARG A 146 -9.70 2.61 -12.22
CA ARG A 146 -9.30 3.21 -10.94
C ARG A 146 -8.36 4.42 -11.11
N PHE A 147 -8.74 5.40 -11.96
CA PHE A 147 -7.90 6.54 -12.35
C PHE A 147 -8.59 7.89 -12.21
N MET A 148 -9.68 7.99 -11.47
CA MET A 148 -10.46 9.23 -11.32
C MET A 148 -9.62 10.39 -10.78
N HIS A 149 -8.68 10.12 -9.87
CA HIS A 149 -7.76 11.12 -9.30
C HIS A 149 -6.76 11.70 -10.32
N VAL A 150 -6.57 11.06 -11.49
CA VAL A 150 -5.65 11.55 -12.53
C VAL A 150 -6.10 12.87 -13.10
N ALA A 151 -7.40 13.11 -13.25
CA ALA A 151 -7.94 14.38 -13.72
C ALA A 151 -7.50 15.54 -12.81
N GLU A 152 -7.62 15.35 -11.50
CA GLU A 152 -7.24 16.36 -10.50
C GLU A 152 -5.72 16.55 -10.45
N LEU A 153 -4.94 15.48 -10.52
CA LEU A 153 -3.48 15.61 -10.58
C LEU A 153 -3.01 16.39 -11.83
N ARG A 154 -3.68 16.19 -12.97
CA ARG A 154 -3.40 16.98 -14.19
C ARG A 154 -3.72 18.46 -14.01
N ARG A 155 -4.83 18.78 -13.31
CA ARG A 155 -5.18 20.20 -12.98
C ARG A 155 -4.13 20.83 -12.09
N LEU A 156 -3.47 20.06 -11.23
CA LEU A 156 -2.33 20.49 -10.41
C LEU A 156 -1.00 20.53 -11.20
N GLY A 157 -1.01 20.25 -12.50
CA GLY A 157 0.16 20.35 -13.39
C GLY A 157 0.91 19.04 -13.62
N ALA A 158 0.44 17.89 -13.08
CA ALA A 158 1.08 16.61 -13.30
C ALA A 158 1.00 16.17 -14.79
N LYS A 159 2.11 15.63 -15.31
CA LYS A 159 2.19 15.13 -16.69
C LYS A 159 1.92 13.62 -16.70
N ILE A 160 0.67 13.25 -16.80
CA ILE A 160 0.19 11.87 -16.75
C ILE A 160 -0.54 11.54 -18.04
N LYS A 161 -0.29 10.35 -18.61
CA LYS A 161 -1.03 9.80 -19.76
C LYS A 161 -1.58 8.43 -19.39
N ILE A 162 -2.86 8.19 -19.61
CA ILE A 162 -3.52 6.90 -19.41
C ILE A 162 -3.60 6.20 -20.76
N LEU A 163 -3.19 4.94 -20.79
CA LEU A 163 -3.31 4.04 -21.93
C LEU A 163 -3.87 2.70 -21.39
N GLN A 164 -5.15 2.45 -21.63
CA GLN A 164 -5.86 1.30 -21.08
C GLN A 164 -5.71 1.22 -19.54
N ASN A 165 -5.19 0.12 -19.00
CA ASN A 165 -4.93 -0.07 -17.57
C ASN A 165 -3.54 0.44 -17.12
N LYS A 166 -2.79 1.13 -17.99
CA LYS A 166 -1.44 1.63 -17.71
C LYS A 166 -1.37 3.13 -17.70
N ILE A 167 -0.72 3.66 -16.70
CA ILE A 167 -0.48 5.09 -16.52
C ILE A 167 0.99 5.38 -16.78
N HIS A 168 1.26 6.38 -17.60
CA HIS A 168 2.59 6.92 -17.85
C HIS A 168 2.72 8.27 -17.17
N ILE A 169 3.73 8.43 -16.34
CA ILE A 169 4.00 9.61 -15.56
C ILE A 169 5.34 10.18 -16.02
N LYS A 170 5.37 11.49 -16.28
CA LYS A 170 6.60 12.21 -16.57
C LYS A 170 6.83 13.24 -15.48
N GLY A 171 7.75 12.96 -14.58
CA GLY A 171 8.17 13.89 -13.55
C GLY A 171 9.01 15.07 -14.10
N PRO A 172 9.38 16.03 -13.27
CA PRO A 172 10.15 17.20 -13.66
C PRO A 172 11.55 16.80 -14.15
N LYS A 173 12.11 17.59 -15.07
CA LYS A 173 13.47 17.39 -15.57
C LYS A 173 14.55 17.78 -14.54
N LYS A 174 14.24 18.73 -13.66
CA LYS A 174 15.08 19.16 -12.53
C LYS A 174 14.17 19.44 -11.34
N ILE A 175 14.54 18.99 -10.17
CA ILE A 175 14.00 19.38 -8.86
C ILE A 175 15.13 20.13 -8.16
#